data_9022d76bb49478f361118499aadf84ec
#
_entry.id   9022d76bb49478f361118499aadf84ec
#
_cell.length_a   1.000
_cell.length_b   1.000
_cell.length_c   1.000
_cell.angle_alpha   90.00
_cell.angle_beta   90.00
_cell.angle_gamma   90.00
#
_symmetry.space_group_name_H-M   'P 1'
#
loop_
_entity.id
_entity.type
_entity.pdbx_description
1 polymer ?
#
loop_
_entity_poly.entity_id
_entity_poly.type
_entity_poly.pdbx_seq_one_letter_code
_entity_poly.pdbx_strand_id
1 'polypeptide(L)'
;VWELYIEGDALELGLANGALTQDLIHHQENAFMGKINEMIPSEGYRNFLKKLVSWFNRKMYLYVPEAYKQEIYGVSRFGLKKYDEFAPAYLRMLYFHGAHDIGHALQDLMLVGCTSFAAWDEKTSDGKLLLGRNFDFYAGEEFSNQKMVAFVNPDDGHKFMMYTWGGMIGAVSGMNAE
;
A
#
# COMPACT_ATOMS: atom_id res chain seq x y z
N VAL A 1 10.64 -2.08 -13.58
CA VAL A 1 10.30 -1.16 -12.49
C VAL A 1 9.79 0.12 -13.13
N TRP A 2 8.66 0.63 -12.65
CA TRP A 2 8.07 1.89 -13.09
C TRP A 2 8.62 3.04 -12.25
N GLU A 3 8.60 4.25 -12.79
CA GLU A 3 8.96 5.46 -12.06
C GLU A 3 7.77 6.41 -12.03
N LEU A 4 7.47 6.96 -10.85
CA LEU A 4 6.40 7.92 -10.63
C LEU A 4 6.97 9.18 -9.97
N TYR A 5 6.63 10.35 -10.51
CA TYR A 5 6.99 11.65 -9.95
C TYR A 5 5.70 12.43 -9.72
N ILE A 6 5.40 12.76 -8.45
CA ILE A 6 4.20 13.50 -8.08
C ILE A 6 4.51 14.60 -7.06
N GLU A 7 3.76 15.69 -7.12
CA GLU A 7 3.86 16.82 -6.19
C GLU A 7 2.49 17.45 -5.95
N GLY A 8 2.36 18.19 -4.86
CA GLY A 8 1.15 18.92 -4.49
C GLY A 8 0.65 18.63 -3.08
N ASP A 9 -0.58 19.06 -2.82
CA ASP A 9 -1.26 18.74 -1.56
C ASP A 9 -1.71 17.26 -1.50
N ALA A 10 -2.21 16.83 -0.35
CA ALA A 10 -2.56 15.43 -0.12
C ALA A 10 -3.62 14.90 -1.12
N LEU A 11 -4.61 15.71 -1.49
CA LEU A 11 -5.62 15.30 -2.46
C LEU A 11 -5.04 15.23 -3.88
N GLU A 12 -4.22 16.21 -4.24
CA GLU A 12 -3.53 16.27 -5.54
C GLU A 12 -2.58 15.08 -5.70
N LEU A 13 -1.79 14.75 -4.67
CA LEU A 13 -0.93 13.56 -4.64
C LEU A 13 -1.74 12.28 -4.88
N GLY A 14 -2.86 12.12 -4.18
CA GLY A 14 -3.73 10.96 -4.34
C GLY A 14 -4.35 10.86 -5.72
N LEU A 15 -4.83 11.97 -6.30
CA LEU A 15 -5.39 12.01 -7.64
C LEU A 15 -4.32 11.75 -8.72
N ALA A 16 -3.14 12.35 -8.58
CA ALA A 16 -2.02 12.13 -9.50
C ALA A 16 -1.52 10.67 -9.46
N ASN A 17 -1.31 10.12 -8.25
CA ASN A 17 -0.95 8.72 -8.08
C ASN A 17 -2.02 7.82 -8.73
N GLY A 18 -3.28 8.05 -8.42
CA GLY A 18 -4.38 7.26 -8.97
C GLY A 18 -4.46 7.31 -10.50
N ALA A 19 -4.38 8.51 -11.08
CA ALA A 19 -4.48 8.70 -12.53
C ALA A 19 -3.30 8.10 -13.29
N LEU A 20 -2.08 8.32 -12.81
CA LEU A 20 -0.85 7.89 -13.48
C LEU A 20 -0.56 6.39 -13.30
N THR A 21 -1.10 5.78 -12.24
CA THR A 21 -0.85 4.37 -11.92
C THR A 21 -2.12 3.51 -12.00
N GLN A 22 -3.16 3.95 -12.69
CA GLN A 22 -4.45 3.27 -12.74
C GLN A 22 -4.33 1.79 -13.12
N ASP A 23 -3.56 1.47 -14.15
CA ASP A 23 -3.37 0.09 -14.59
C ASP A 23 -2.64 -0.76 -13.53
N LEU A 24 -1.69 -0.16 -12.81
CA LEU A 24 -0.99 -0.81 -11.70
C LEU A 24 -1.93 -1.04 -10.51
N ILE A 25 -2.81 -0.08 -10.20
CA ILE A 25 -3.86 -0.22 -9.18
C ILE A 25 -4.78 -1.38 -9.54
N HIS A 26 -5.24 -1.43 -10.79
CA HIS A 26 -6.10 -2.52 -11.27
C HIS A 26 -5.42 -3.88 -11.18
N HIS A 27 -4.13 -3.94 -11.51
CA HIS A 27 -3.33 -5.16 -11.35
C HIS A 27 -3.27 -5.59 -9.88
N GLN A 28 -2.96 -4.66 -8.97
CA GLN A 28 -2.87 -4.96 -7.53
C GLN A 28 -4.21 -5.39 -6.93
N GLU A 29 -5.31 -4.71 -7.27
CA GLU A 29 -6.65 -5.13 -6.83
C GLU A 29 -6.99 -6.55 -7.31
N ASN A 30 -6.68 -6.88 -8.57
CA ASN A 30 -6.91 -8.21 -9.11
C ASN A 30 -6.05 -9.27 -8.41
N ALA A 31 -4.76 -9.00 -8.22
CA ALA A 31 -3.85 -9.91 -7.54
C ALA A 31 -4.29 -10.19 -6.10
N PHE A 32 -4.61 -9.13 -5.35
CA PHE A 32 -5.04 -9.24 -3.96
C PHE A 32 -6.38 -9.98 -3.81
N MET A 33 -7.37 -9.60 -4.60
CA MET A 33 -8.69 -10.25 -4.58
C MET A 33 -8.62 -11.69 -5.09
N GLY A 34 -7.79 -11.96 -6.10
CA GLY A 34 -7.49 -13.32 -6.57
C GLY A 34 -6.92 -14.19 -5.46
N LYS A 35 -5.95 -13.65 -4.70
CA LYS A 35 -5.34 -14.38 -3.58
C LYS A 35 -6.32 -14.65 -2.44
N ILE A 36 -7.19 -13.69 -2.11
CA ILE A 36 -8.27 -13.91 -1.13
C ILE A 36 -9.18 -15.05 -1.58
N ASN A 37 -9.57 -15.09 -2.85
CA ASN A 37 -10.44 -16.15 -3.39
C ASN A 37 -9.77 -17.52 -3.37
N GLU A 38 -8.46 -17.59 -3.66
CA GLU A 38 -7.66 -18.82 -3.58
C GLU A 38 -7.55 -19.34 -2.15
N MET A 39 -7.23 -18.45 -1.19
CA MET A 39 -7.07 -18.82 0.22
C MET A 39 -8.39 -19.19 0.88
N ILE A 40 -9.50 -18.61 0.43
CA ILE A 40 -10.83 -18.80 1.00
C ILE A 40 -11.82 -19.19 -0.11
N PRO A 41 -11.83 -20.43 -0.58
CA PRO A 41 -12.67 -20.85 -1.71
C PRO A 41 -14.17 -20.76 -1.44
N SER A 42 -14.61 -20.92 -0.19
CA SER A 42 -16.02 -20.87 0.19
C SER A 42 -16.56 -19.45 0.14
N GLU A 43 -17.51 -19.19 -0.77
CA GLU A 43 -18.17 -17.88 -0.92
C GLU A 43 -18.94 -17.48 0.37
N GLY A 44 -19.65 -18.41 0.98
CA GLY A 44 -20.39 -18.16 2.23
C GLY A 44 -19.43 -17.74 3.36
N TYR A 45 -18.28 -18.39 3.46
CA TYR A 45 -17.26 -18.06 4.47
C TYR A 45 -16.59 -16.72 4.16
N ARG A 46 -16.29 -16.41 2.89
CA ARG A 46 -15.80 -15.08 2.49
C ARG A 46 -16.78 -13.98 2.86
N ASN A 47 -18.07 -14.17 2.61
CA ASN A 47 -19.12 -13.20 2.96
C ASN A 47 -19.24 -12.99 4.48
N PHE A 48 -19.09 -14.05 5.26
CA PHE A 48 -19.03 -13.94 6.72
C PHE A 48 -17.79 -13.14 7.17
N LEU A 49 -16.60 -13.49 6.68
CA LEU A 49 -15.37 -12.79 7.02
C LEU A 49 -15.39 -11.33 6.58
N LYS A 50 -15.94 -11.02 5.42
CA LYS A 50 -16.15 -9.64 4.95
C LYS A 50 -16.94 -8.82 5.97
N LYS A 51 -18.04 -9.35 6.48
CA LYS A 51 -18.86 -8.67 7.50
C LYS A 51 -18.08 -8.49 8.81
N LEU A 52 -17.34 -9.51 9.23
CA LEU A 52 -16.53 -9.48 10.44
C LEU A 52 -15.41 -8.43 10.34
N VAL A 53 -14.65 -8.43 9.24
CA VAL A 53 -13.56 -7.47 8.97
C VAL A 53 -14.11 -6.05 8.89
N SER A 54 -15.23 -5.84 8.19
CA SER A 54 -15.89 -4.54 8.08
C SER A 54 -16.36 -4.02 9.44
N TRP A 55 -16.93 -4.91 10.28
CA TRP A 55 -17.35 -4.54 11.63
C TRP A 55 -16.15 -4.23 12.54
N PHE A 56 -15.10 -5.04 12.48
CA PHE A 56 -13.90 -4.86 13.30
C PHE A 56 -13.17 -3.56 12.94
N ASN A 57 -13.01 -3.29 11.64
CA ASN A 57 -12.30 -2.12 11.15
C ASN A 57 -13.18 -0.86 10.94
N ARG A 58 -14.45 -0.89 11.36
CA ARG A 58 -15.39 0.23 11.15
C ARG A 58 -14.94 1.58 11.73
N LYS A 59 -13.99 1.56 12.66
CA LYS A 59 -13.42 2.76 13.29
C LYS A 59 -11.99 3.05 12.83
N MET A 60 -11.41 2.27 11.92
CA MET A 60 -10.02 2.43 11.49
C MET A 60 -9.76 3.84 10.95
N TYR A 61 -10.70 4.40 10.18
CA TYR A 61 -10.59 5.75 9.63
C TYR A 61 -10.41 6.86 10.69
N LEU A 62 -10.80 6.62 11.95
CA LEU A 62 -10.63 7.60 13.04
C LEU A 62 -9.16 7.74 13.45
N TYR A 63 -8.33 6.76 13.17
CA TYR A 63 -6.92 6.72 13.54
C TYR A 63 -5.99 7.07 12.38
N VAL A 64 -6.53 7.34 11.19
CA VAL A 64 -5.78 7.76 10.02
C VAL A 64 -5.77 9.30 9.97
N PRO A 65 -4.61 9.96 9.89
CA PRO A 65 -4.51 11.39 9.72
C PRO A 65 -5.28 11.90 8.49
N GLU A 66 -5.80 13.13 8.57
CA GLU A 66 -6.69 13.67 7.54
C GLU A 66 -6.01 13.74 6.16
N ALA A 67 -4.75 14.16 6.11
CA ALA A 67 -3.98 14.20 4.85
C ALA A 67 -3.94 12.83 4.16
N TYR A 68 -3.65 11.77 4.89
CA TYR A 68 -3.64 10.41 4.31
C TYR A 68 -5.02 9.93 3.88
N LYS A 69 -6.09 10.35 4.56
CA LYS A 69 -7.46 10.06 4.11
C LYS A 69 -7.78 10.74 2.79
N GLN A 70 -7.35 11.97 2.61
CA GLN A 70 -7.51 12.71 1.35
C GLN A 70 -6.71 12.06 0.21
N GLU A 71 -5.48 11.67 0.47
CA GLU A 71 -4.64 10.99 -0.50
C GLU A 71 -5.23 9.62 -0.90
N ILE A 72 -5.63 8.79 0.08
CA ILE A 72 -6.34 7.51 -0.17
C ILE A 72 -7.64 7.74 -0.94
N TYR A 73 -8.38 8.81 -0.64
CA TYR A 73 -9.59 9.16 -1.38
C TYR A 73 -9.27 9.46 -2.85
N GLY A 74 -8.22 10.26 -3.10
CA GLY A 74 -7.76 10.55 -4.47
C GLY A 74 -7.45 9.28 -5.26
N VAL A 75 -6.63 8.38 -4.70
CA VAL A 75 -6.31 7.08 -5.29
C VAL A 75 -7.57 6.24 -5.55
N SER A 76 -8.52 6.23 -4.62
CA SER A 76 -9.73 5.41 -4.70
C SER A 76 -10.64 5.74 -5.89
N ARG A 77 -10.50 6.93 -6.48
CA ARG A 77 -11.27 7.34 -7.66
C ARG A 77 -10.94 6.51 -8.90
N PHE A 78 -9.81 5.81 -8.86
CA PHE A 78 -9.27 5.02 -9.97
C PHE A 78 -9.34 3.51 -9.73
N GLY A 79 -9.94 3.06 -8.63
CA GLY A 79 -10.12 1.65 -8.32
C GLY A 79 -11.15 0.95 -9.22
N LEU A 80 -11.08 -0.37 -9.29
CA LEU A 80 -11.94 -1.22 -10.12
C LEU A 80 -13.37 -1.28 -9.58
N LYS A 81 -14.34 -0.83 -10.38
CA LYS A 81 -15.77 -0.88 -10.04
C LYS A 81 -16.31 -2.30 -9.81
N LYS A 82 -15.73 -3.30 -10.46
CA LYS A 82 -16.18 -4.70 -10.31
C LYS A 82 -16.08 -5.24 -8.88
N TYR A 83 -15.32 -4.57 -8.01
CA TYR A 83 -15.19 -4.95 -6.61
C TYR A 83 -16.02 -4.08 -5.65
N ASP A 84 -16.89 -3.19 -6.17
CA ASP A 84 -17.75 -2.33 -5.35
C ASP A 84 -18.76 -3.14 -4.51
N GLU A 85 -19.13 -4.34 -4.97
CA GLU A 85 -19.94 -5.27 -4.17
C GLU A 85 -19.19 -5.80 -2.93
N PHE A 86 -17.86 -5.87 -3.02
CA PHE A 86 -17.04 -6.26 -1.86
C PHE A 86 -17.00 -5.14 -0.82
N ALA A 87 -16.60 -3.95 -1.21
CA ALA A 87 -16.65 -2.72 -0.44
C ALA A 87 -16.53 -1.50 -1.37
N PRO A 88 -17.05 -0.32 -0.99
CA PRO A 88 -16.79 0.92 -1.72
C PRO A 88 -15.28 1.15 -1.93
N ALA A 89 -14.90 1.72 -3.07
CA ALA A 89 -13.50 1.86 -3.48
C ALA A 89 -12.62 2.50 -2.41
N TYR A 90 -13.09 3.56 -1.75
CA TYR A 90 -12.35 4.21 -0.65
C TYR A 90 -12.03 3.24 0.51
N LEU A 91 -13.01 2.44 0.94
CA LEU A 91 -12.78 1.48 2.02
C LEU A 91 -11.85 0.35 1.59
N ARG A 92 -11.91 -0.09 0.33
CA ARG A 92 -10.96 -1.09 -0.18
C ARG A 92 -9.53 -0.56 -0.13
N MET A 93 -9.30 0.66 -0.65
CA MET A 93 -7.97 1.29 -0.60
C MET A 93 -7.49 1.48 0.84
N LEU A 94 -8.36 1.92 1.73
CA LEU A 94 -8.04 2.05 3.15
C LEU A 94 -7.64 0.70 3.78
N TYR A 95 -8.35 -0.37 3.46
CA TYR A 95 -8.03 -1.71 3.95
C TYR A 95 -6.74 -2.26 3.33
N PHE A 96 -6.43 -1.96 2.08
CA PHE A 96 -5.17 -2.36 1.47
C PHE A 96 -3.98 -1.68 2.14
N HIS A 97 -4.11 -0.41 2.54
CA HIS A 97 -3.08 0.28 3.33
C HIS A 97 -2.91 -0.33 4.73
N GLY A 98 -3.99 -0.78 5.35
CA GLY A 98 -3.95 -1.48 6.64
C GLY A 98 -3.65 -2.98 6.55
N ALA A 99 -3.53 -3.55 5.36
CA ALA A 99 -3.41 -5.01 5.19
C ALA A 99 -2.17 -5.60 5.86
N HIS A 100 -1.06 -4.87 5.88
CA HIS A 100 0.16 -5.26 6.55
C HIS A 100 -0.06 -5.38 8.08
N ASP A 101 -0.68 -4.38 8.69
CA ASP A 101 -0.94 -4.36 10.14
C ASP A 101 -1.99 -5.40 10.53
N ILE A 102 -3.02 -5.58 9.69
CA ILE A 102 -4.01 -6.65 9.84
C ILE A 102 -3.32 -8.02 9.74
N GLY A 103 -2.38 -8.19 8.80
CA GLY A 103 -1.57 -9.39 8.65
C GLY A 103 -0.73 -9.69 9.90
N HIS A 104 -0.12 -8.67 10.50
CA HIS A 104 0.61 -8.80 11.76
C HIS A 104 -0.29 -9.18 12.93
N ALA A 105 -1.50 -8.67 13.01
CA ALA A 105 -2.48 -9.05 14.03
C ALA A 105 -2.93 -10.51 13.92
N LEU A 106 -2.75 -11.12 12.74
CA LEU A 106 -3.04 -12.52 12.43
C LEU A 106 -1.74 -13.37 12.37
N GLN A 107 -0.77 -13.08 13.21
CA GLN A 107 0.60 -13.61 13.19
C GLN A 107 0.74 -15.15 13.09
N ASP A 108 -0.27 -15.89 13.48
CA ASP A 108 -0.28 -17.37 13.37
C ASP A 108 -0.21 -17.87 11.91
N LEU A 109 -0.34 -16.97 10.92
CA LEU A 109 -0.33 -17.32 9.50
C LEU A 109 1.04 -17.18 8.82
N MET A 110 2.09 -16.73 9.52
CA MET A 110 3.47 -16.52 8.99
C MET A 110 3.52 -15.73 7.65
N LEU A 111 2.59 -14.80 7.42
CA LEU A 111 2.45 -14.10 6.15
C LEU A 111 3.35 -12.86 6.02
N VAL A 112 3.99 -12.44 7.11
CA VAL A 112 4.72 -11.17 7.18
C VAL A 112 6.02 -11.35 7.95
N GLY A 113 7.11 -10.90 7.37
CA GLY A 113 8.41 -10.80 8.01
C GLY A 113 9.23 -9.74 7.29
N CYS A 114 10.12 -9.05 7.99
CA CYS A 114 10.98 -8.06 7.37
C CYS A 114 12.33 -8.01 8.07
N THR A 115 13.38 -7.78 7.28
CA THR A 115 14.70 -7.46 7.77
C THR A 115 15.21 -6.17 7.11
N SER A 116 15.93 -5.37 7.84
CA SER A 116 16.54 -4.16 7.30
C SER A 116 17.89 -3.89 7.96
N PHE A 117 18.76 -3.18 7.24
CA PHE A 117 19.98 -2.63 7.80
C PHE A 117 20.21 -1.22 7.26
N ALA A 118 20.94 -0.43 8.01
CA ALA A 118 21.47 0.84 7.57
C ALA A 118 22.97 0.90 7.88
N ALA A 119 23.75 1.46 6.97
CA ALA A 119 25.19 1.68 7.14
C ALA A 119 25.57 3.07 6.62
N TRP A 120 26.48 3.75 7.29
CA TRP A 120 26.97 5.07 6.91
C TRP A 120 28.38 5.31 7.44
N ASP A 121 28.99 6.47 7.14
CA ASP A 121 30.34 6.88 7.51
C ASP A 121 31.37 5.81 7.13
N GLU A 122 32.19 5.36 8.05
CA GLU A 122 33.27 4.40 7.84
C GLU A 122 32.81 3.01 7.39
N LYS A 123 31.46 2.73 7.47
CA LYS A 123 30.88 1.46 7.09
C LYS A 123 30.48 1.42 5.61
N THR A 124 30.58 2.52 4.90
CA THR A 124 30.34 2.64 3.45
C THR A 124 31.56 3.20 2.75
N SER A 125 31.74 2.87 1.47
CA SER A 125 32.92 3.27 0.70
C SER A 125 33.00 4.77 0.43
N ASP A 126 31.86 5.46 0.47
CA ASP A 126 31.73 6.89 0.16
C ASP A 126 31.17 7.71 1.34
N GLY A 127 31.04 7.11 2.50
CA GLY A 127 30.49 7.72 3.71
C GLY A 127 28.98 7.97 3.70
N LYS A 128 28.29 7.68 2.59
CA LYS A 128 26.87 7.95 2.45
C LYS A 128 26.01 6.87 3.11
N LEU A 129 24.76 7.25 3.44
CA LEU A 129 23.78 6.31 3.95
C LEU A 129 23.45 5.25 2.89
N LEU A 130 23.63 3.99 3.26
CA LEU A 130 23.13 2.82 2.55
C LEU A 130 22.03 2.17 3.38
N LEU A 131 20.83 2.06 2.81
CA LEU A 131 19.70 1.36 3.41
C LEU A 131 19.39 0.12 2.58
N GLY A 132 19.39 -1.05 3.23
CA GLY A 132 18.94 -2.30 2.63
C GLY A 132 17.73 -2.84 3.38
N ARG A 133 16.74 -3.35 2.65
CA ARG A 133 15.54 -3.94 3.23
C ARG A 133 15.07 -5.14 2.45
N ASN A 134 14.69 -6.19 3.18
CA ASN A 134 13.88 -7.29 2.71
C ASN A 134 12.45 -7.10 3.26
N PHE A 135 11.48 -7.08 2.36
CA PHE A 135 10.06 -6.90 2.70
C PHE A 135 9.33 -8.19 2.35
N ASP A 136 9.07 -9.01 3.37
CA ASP A 136 8.39 -10.29 3.23
C ASP A 136 6.91 -10.11 3.51
N PHE A 137 6.13 -10.01 2.44
CA PHE A 137 4.68 -9.94 2.49
C PHE A 137 4.11 -10.87 1.42
N TYR A 138 3.55 -12.00 1.87
CA TYR A 138 3.04 -13.00 0.95
C TYR A 138 1.60 -12.69 0.52
N ALA A 139 1.46 -12.12 -0.66
CA ALA A 139 0.18 -11.88 -1.32
C ALA A 139 0.09 -12.54 -2.72
N GLY A 140 0.96 -13.52 -3.00
CA GLY A 140 1.07 -14.23 -4.27
C GLY A 140 2.09 -13.61 -5.23
N GLU A 141 2.50 -14.37 -6.25
CA GLU A 141 3.48 -13.94 -7.25
C GLU A 141 3.00 -12.73 -8.05
N GLU A 142 1.72 -12.69 -8.41
CA GLU A 142 1.13 -11.57 -9.15
C GLU A 142 1.26 -10.24 -8.38
N PHE A 143 1.14 -10.28 -7.04
CA PHE A 143 1.34 -9.10 -6.21
C PHE A 143 2.79 -8.61 -6.23
N SER A 144 3.77 -9.49 -6.42
CA SER A 144 5.18 -9.11 -6.51
C SER A 144 5.57 -8.46 -7.83
N ASN A 145 4.76 -8.60 -8.86
CA ASN A 145 4.95 -7.96 -10.16
C ASN A 145 4.63 -6.47 -10.12
N GLN A 146 5.00 -5.73 -11.17
CA GLN A 146 4.62 -4.32 -11.40
C GLN A 146 4.98 -3.37 -10.24
N LYS A 147 6.19 -3.49 -9.71
CA LYS A 147 6.72 -2.56 -8.71
C LYS A 147 7.14 -1.23 -9.33
N MET A 148 7.12 -0.18 -8.51
CA MET A 148 7.56 1.14 -8.92
C MET A 148 8.44 1.80 -7.86
N VAL A 149 9.20 2.79 -8.29
CA VAL A 149 9.86 3.78 -7.45
C VAL A 149 9.05 5.06 -7.58
N ALA A 150 8.52 5.56 -6.46
CA ALA A 150 7.81 6.82 -6.43
C ALA A 150 8.67 7.90 -5.76
N PHE A 151 8.74 9.05 -6.40
CA PHE A 151 9.34 10.28 -5.88
C PHE A 151 8.20 11.25 -5.58
N VAL A 152 8.03 11.58 -4.31
CA VAL A 152 6.91 12.37 -3.82
C VAL A 152 7.42 13.66 -3.22
N ASN A 153 6.86 14.77 -3.69
CA ASN A 153 7.17 16.12 -3.22
C ASN A 153 5.89 16.76 -2.63
N PRO A 154 5.53 16.45 -1.37
CA PRO A 154 4.34 17.02 -0.76
C PRO A 154 4.53 18.52 -0.47
N ASP A 155 3.45 19.30 -0.52
CA ASP A 155 3.45 20.72 -0.13
C ASP A 155 3.76 20.89 1.35
N ASP A 156 3.37 19.91 2.18
CA ASP A 156 3.67 19.87 3.61
C ASP A 156 4.44 18.60 3.96
N GLY A 157 5.63 18.75 4.55
CA GLY A 157 6.51 17.65 4.93
C GLY A 157 7.77 17.54 4.08
N HIS A 158 8.42 16.38 4.16
CA HIS A 158 9.70 16.12 3.48
C HIS A 158 9.47 15.46 2.12
N LYS A 159 10.28 15.84 1.14
CA LYS A 159 10.40 15.08 -0.10
C LYS A 159 10.97 13.71 0.21
N PHE A 160 10.38 12.69 -0.40
CA PHE A 160 10.84 11.33 -0.17
C PHE A 160 10.72 10.48 -1.44
N MET A 161 11.47 9.40 -1.45
CA MET A 161 11.29 8.32 -2.41
C MET A 161 10.85 7.05 -1.70
N MET A 162 10.10 6.21 -2.40
CA MET A 162 9.72 4.90 -1.89
C MET A 162 9.73 3.85 -3.00
N TYR A 163 10.10 2.61 -2.64
CA TYR A 163 9.89 1.45 -3.47
C TYR A 163 8.54 0.83 -3.09
N THR A 164 7.62 0.76 -4.03
CA THR A 164 6.22 0.47 -3.72
C THR A 164 5.49 -0.15 -4.92
N TRP A 165 4.18 -0.14 -4.89
CA TRP A 165 3.27 -0.58 -5.95
C TRP A 165 2.13 0.42 -6.16
N GLY A 166 1.41 0.28 -7.28
CA GLY A 166 0.40 1.25 -7.70
C GLY A 166 -0.67 1.52 -6.65
N GLY A 167 -0.98 2.80 -6.45
CA GLY A 167 -1.99 3.25 -5.50
C GLY A 167 -1.59 3.25 -4.03
N MET A 168 -0.38 2.75 -3.69
CA MET A 168 0.11 2.80 -2.31
C MET A 168 0.66 4.19 -1.98
N ILE A 169 0.23 4.76 -0.86
CA ILE A 169 0.71 6.05 -0.36
C ILE A 169 1.71 5.90 0.79
N GLY A 170 1.66 4.78 1.52
CA GLY A 170 2.52 4.53 2.67
C GLY A 170 3.93 4.11 2.25
N ALA A 171 4.94 4.81 2.78
CA ALA A 171 6.35 4.50 2.53
C ALA A 171 6.82 3.32 3.39
N VAL A 172 6.43 2.09 3.03
CA VAL A 172 6.89 0.88 3.73
C VAL A 172 8.37 0.57 3.47
N SER A 173 8.93 1.07 2.36
CA SER A 173 10.36 1.02 2.02
C SER A 173 10.72 2.31 1.31
N GLY A 174 11.35 3.24 2.01
CA GLY A 174 11.66 4.55 1.45
C GLY A 174 12.68 5.31 2.29
N MET A 175 13.04 6.46 1.78
CA MET A 175 13.94 7.43 2.44
C MET A 175 13.54 8.84 2.03
N ASN A 176 13.79 9.80 2.90
CA ASN A 176 13.67 11.22 2.61
C ASN A 176 15.03 11.82 2.25
N ALA A 177 15.06 13.13 2.07
CA ALA A 177 16.29 13.87 1.72
C ALA A 177 17.06 14.38 2.94
N GLU A 178 16.57 14.11 4.16
CA GLU A 178 17.13 14.58 5.42
C GLU A 178 18.08 13.55 6.07
#